data_c45c618e6d5df540a61060bf8a78aea7
#
_entry.id   c45c618e6d5df540a61060bf8a78aea7
#
_cell.length_a   1.000
_cell.length_b   1.000
_cell.length_c   1.000
_cell.angle_alpha   90.00
_cell.angle_beta   90.00
_cell.angle_gamma   90.00
#
_symmetry.space_group_name_H-M   'P 1'
#
loop_
_entity.id
_entity.type
_entity.pdbx_description
1 polymer ?
#
loop_
_entity_poly.entity_id
_entity_poly.type
_entity_poly.pdbx_seq_one_letter_code
_entity_poly.pdbx_strand_id
1 'polypeptide(L)'
;MNIVRVLVSVSLILAACSSYAADGLISVKSPYGAKETMDRFEQGVKHKGLTVFARVDHAAGAAKIGKPLRPTEVLIFGNPQGGTPFMECAQSVGIDLPLKALVWEDENAQVWVGYNDPVFLAQRHEVPDCPAALGIGKAVERLVEEAVAE
;
A
#
# COMPACT_ATOMS: atom_id res chain seq x y z
N MET A 1 -38.28 43.24 -34.64
CA MET A 1 -36.82 42.98 -34.72
C MET A 1 -36.44 42.22 -33.50
N ASN A 2 -36.52 40.88 -33.59
CA ASN A 2 -36.36 39.98 -32.44
C ASN A 2 -34.92 39.49 -32.35
N ILE A 3 -34.25 39.87 -31.29
CA ILE A 3 -32.87 39.43 -30.99
C ILE A 3 -32.98 38.14 -30.17
N VAL A 4 -32.70 36.99 -30.81
CA VAL A 4 -32.56 35.68 -30.16
C VAL A 4 -31.20 35.65 -29.45
N ARG A 5 -31.24 35.66 -28.11
CA ARG A 5 -30.05 35.42 -27.29
C ARG A 5 -29.78 33.90 -27.24
N VAL A 6 -28.74 33.45 -27.93
CA VAL A 6 -28.21 32.09 -27.79
C VAL A 6 -27.35 32.02 -26.52
N LEU A 7 -27.85 31.32 -25.50
CA LEU A 7 -27.07 30.97 -24.31
C LEU A 7 -26.23 29.75 -24.66
N VAL A 8 -24.92 29.92 -24.79
CA VAL A 8 -23.96 28.84 -24.92
C VAL A 8 -23.64 28.34 -23.49
N SER A 9 -24.21 27.21 -23.13
CA SER A 9 -23.87 26.51 -21.88
C SER A 9 -22.54 25.80 -22.07
N VAL A 10 -21.47 26.28 -21.45
CA VAL A 10 -20.19 25.60 -21.38
C VAL A 10 -20.29 24.54 -20.26
N SER A 11 -20.50 23.28 -20.64
CA SER A 11 -20.43 22.16 -19.74
C SER A 11 -18.95 21.86 -19.42
N LEU A 12 -18.53 22.19 -18.20
CA LEU A 12 -17.22 21.84 -17.67
C LEU A 12 -17.20 20.34 -17.33
N ILE A 13 -16.64 19.53 -18.23
CA ILE A 13 -16.42 18.11 -17.99
C ILE A 13 -15.24 18.01 -17.02
N LEU A 14 -15.53 17.78 -15.73
CA LEU A 14 -14.51 17.35 -14.77
C LEU A 14 -14.06 15.93 -15.19
N ALA A 15 -12.89 15.85 -15.81
CA ALA A 15 -12.20 14.58 -16.00
C ALA A 15 -11.79 14.07 -14.61
N ALA A 16 -12.55 13.13 -14.06
CA ALA A 16 -12.13 12.36 -12.90
C ALA A 16 -10.89 11.54 -13.32
N CYS A 17 -9.71 11.97 -12.87
CA CYS A 17 -8.52 11.14 -12.92
C CYS A 17 -8.76 9.91 -12.02
N SER A 18 -9.25 8.82 -12.64
CA SER A 18 -9.24 7.51 -12.02
C SER A 18 -7.78 7.09 -11.91
N SER A 19 -7.19 7.24 -10.71
CA SER A 19 -5.94 6.55 -10.41
C SER A 19 -6.24 5.05 -10.44
N TYR A 20 -5.71 4.35 -11.44
CA TYR A 20 -5.70 2.90 -11.46
C TYR A 20 -4.77 2.43 -10.35
N ALA A 21 -5.32 2.18 -9.17
CA ALA A 21 -4.65 1.38 -8.16
C ALA A 21 -4.64 -0.07 -8.64
N ALA A 22 -3.51 -0.78 -8.49
CA ALA A 22 -3.50 -2.22 -8.73
C ALA A 22 -4.54 -2.91 -7.84
N ASP A 23 -5.26 -3.90 -8.39
CA ASP A 23 -6.30 -4.61 -7.65
C ASP A 23 -5.75 -5.16 -6.32
N GLY A 24 -6.42 -4.85 -5.23
CA GLY A 24 -6.03 -5.27 -3.88
C GLY A 24 -4.84 -4.51 -3.28
N LEU A 25 -4.32 -3.47 -3.94
CA LEU A 25 -3.32 -2.59 -3.36
C LEU A 25 -3.99 -1.40 -2.68
N ILE A 26 -3.85 -1.30 -1.36
CA ILE A 26 -4.23 -0.11 -0.59
C ILE A 26 -3.04 0.83 -0.57
N SER A 27 -3.26 2.11 -0.89
CA SER A 27 -2.19 3.14 -0.94
C SER A 27 -2.62 4.38 -0.17
N VAL A 28 -1.74 4.85 0.72
CA VAL A 28 -1.96 6.02 1.58
C VAL A 28 -0.84 7.03 1.33
N LYS A 29 -1.19 8.30 1.18
CA LYS A 29 -0.21 9.38 1.03
C LYS A 29 0.56 9.60 2.33
N SER A 30 1.87 9.84 2.21
CA SER A 30 2.70 10.28 3.34
C SER A 30 3.05 11.76 3.19
N PRO A 31 3.02 12.54 4.29
CA PRO A 31 3.54 13.91 4.31
C PRO A 31 5.07 13.96 4.43
N TYR A 32 5.72 12.83 4.66
CA TYR A 32 7.15 12.69 4.86
C TYR A 32 7.89 12.24 3.61
N GLY A 33 9.21 12.41 3.57
CA GLY A 33 10.06 11.81 2.54
C GLY A 33 10.06 10.27 2.62
N ALA A 34 10.43 9.60 1.50
CA ALA A 34 10.33 8.15 1.40
C ALA A 34 11.12 7.41 2.48
N LYS A 35 12.36 7.84 2.74
CA LYS A 35 13.20 7.22 3.79
C LYS A 35 12.59 7.37 5.18
N GLU A 36 12.13 8.56 5.52
CA GLU A 36 11.50 8.83 6.82
C GLU A 36 10.22 8.04 7.00
N THR A 37 9.38 7.98 5.97
CA THR A 37 8.15 7.19 5.97
C THR A 37 8.43 5.70 6.24
N MET A 38 9.43 5.14 5.56
CA MET A 38 9.82 3.74 5.77
C MET A 38 10.39 3.52 7.16
N ASP A 39 11.23 4.43 7.67
CA ASP A 39 11.81 4.34 9.02
C ASP A 39 10.72 4.38 10.10
N ARG A 40 9.73 5.26 9.96
CA ARG A 40 8.57 5.36 10.87
C ARG A 40 7.73 4.08 10.84
N PHE A 41 7.46 3.56 9.64
CA PHE A 41 6.70 2.32 9.47
C PHE A 41 7.44 1.13 10.12
N GLU A 42 8.75 0.99 9.87
CA GLU A 42 9.57 -0.07 10.46
C GLU A 42 9.60 0.03 12.01
N GLN A 43 9.69 1.23 12.56
CA GLN A 43 9.62 1.44 14.00
C GLN A 43 8.27 1.02 14.57
N GLY A 44 7.16 1.35 13.89
CA GLY A 44 5.82 0.90 14.27
C GLY A 44 5.70 -0.62 14.30
N VAL A 45 6.19 -1.28 13.25
CA VAL A 45 6.25 -2.75 13.15
C VAL A 45 6.99 -3.36 14.35
N LYS A 46 8.18 -2.86 14.68
CA LYS A 46 8.98 -3.32 15.82
C LYS A 46 8.30 -3.04 17.16
N HIS A 47 7.70 -1.86 17.31
CA HIS A 47 7.00 -1.47 18.54
C HIS A 47 5.78 -2.36 18.84
N LYS A 48 5.09 -2.85 17.80
CA LYS A 48 3.98 -3.82 17.93
C LYS A 48 4.48 -5.27 18.12
N GLY A 49 5.78 -5.50 18.27
CA GLY A 49 6.35 -6.83 18.49
C GLY A 49 6.33 -7.72 17.26
N LEU A 50 6.20 -7.15 16.06
CA LEU A 50 6.30 -7.89 14.82
C LEU A 50 7.77 -8.05 14.41
N THR A 51 8.06 -9.13 13.70
CA THR A 51 9.39 -9.40 13.15
C THR A 51 9.56 -8.71 11.81
N VAL A 52 10.66 -7.97 11.64
CA VAL A 52 11.15 -7.50 10.33
C VAL A 52 12.04 -8.59 9.76
N PHE A 53 11.64 -9.18 8.63
CA PHE A 53 12.43 -10.21 7.94
C PHE A 53 13.44 -9.62 6.98
N ALA A 54 13.04 -8.58 6.24
CA ALA A 54 13.90 -7.89 5.30
C ALA A 54 13.38 -6.47 5.02
N ARG A 55 14.33 -5.61 4.64
CA ARG A 55 14.08 -4.30 4.05
C ARG A 55 14.86 -4.25 2.74
N VAL A 56 14.18 -4.08 1.63
CA VAL A 56 14.78 -4.16 0.29
C VAL A 56 14.64 -2.81 -0.39
N ASP A 57 15.77 -2.18 -0.67
CA ASP A 57 15.85 -0.92 -1.42
C ASP A 57 15.98 -1.25 -2.92
N HIS A 58 14.87 -1.12 -3.64
CA HIS A 58 14.81 -1.35 -5.08
C HIS A 58 15.55 -0.26 -5.85
N ALA A 59 15.54 1.00 -5.36
CA ALA A 59 16.25 2.09 -6.00
C ALA A 59 17.77 1.88 -5.93
N ALA A 60 18.31 1.45 -4.80
CA ALA A 60 19.72 1.07 -4.67
C ALA A 60 20.05 -0.16 -5.54
N GLY A 61 19.13 -1.12 -5.67
CA GLY A 61 19.28 -2.25 -6.59
C GLY A 61 19.37 -1.81 -8.05
N ALA A 62 18.50 -0.90 -8.48
CA ALA A 62 18.51 -0.34 -9.83
C ALA A 62 19.81 0.42 -10.12
N ALA A 63 20.30 1.21 -9.16
CA ALA A 63 21.56 1.96 -9.31
C ALA A 63 22.76 1.04 -9.58
N LYS A 64 22.81 -0.15 -8.97
CA LYS A 64 23.90 -1.13 -9.19
C LYS A 64 23.99 -1.63 -10.64
N ILE A 65 22.91 -1.56 -11.37
CA ILE A 65 22.84 -1.93 -12.81
C ILE A 65 22.77 -0.71 -13.74
N GLY A 66 23.08 0.51 -13.19
CA GLY A 66 23.07 1.75 -13.96
C GLY A 66 21.71 2.24 -14.41
N LYS A 67 20.63 1.86 -13.71
CA LYS A 67 19.26 2.31 -14.00
C LYS A 67 18.78 3.30 -12.94
N PRO A 68 18.19 4.44 -13.35
CA PRO A 68 17.53 5.34 -12.42
C PRO A 68 16.19 4.74 -11.96
N LEU A 69 15.92 4.80 -10.66
CA LEU A 69 14.63 4.51 -10.08
C LEU A 69 14.38 5.51 -8.95
N ARG A 70 13.21 6.10 -8.91
CA ARG A 70 12.80 6.93 -7.76
C ARG A 70 12.82 6.10 -6.47
N PRO A 71 12.90 6.74 -5.29
CA PRO A 71 12.85 6.03 -4.02
C PRO A 71 11.73 4.97 -4.04
N THR A 72 12.10 3.72 -3.84
CA THR A 72 11.18 2.57 -3.85
C THR A 72 11.77 1.51 -2.94
N GLU A 73 11.11 1.25 -1.82
CA GLU A 73 11.61 0.36 -0.79
C GLU A 73 10.49 -0.51 -0.23
N VAL A 74 10.74 -1.79 0.02
CA VAL A 74 9.77 -2.71 0.59
C VAL A 74 10.25 -3.24 1.93
N LEU A 75 9.37 -3.22 2.95
CA LEU A 75 9.56 -3.90 4.21
C LEU A 75 8.77 -5.22 4.21
N ILE A 76 9.44 -6.31 4.57
CA ILE A 76 8.84 -7.64 4.73
C ILE A 76 8.77 -7.93 6.22
N PHE A 77 7.55 -8.13 6.74
CA PHE A 77 7.33 -8.22 8.18
C PHE A 77 6.13 -9.12 8.53
N GLY A 78 6.06 -9.53 9.79
CA GLY A 78 4.93 -10.30 10.30
C GLY A 78 5.28 -11.06 11.57
N ASN A 79 4.40 -11.97 11.96
CA ASN A 79 4.64 -12.96 13.01
C ASN A 79 3.77 -14.21 12.79
N PRO A 80 4.11 -15.34 13.43
CA PRO A 80 3.34 -16.58 13.31
C PRO A 80 1.91 -16.44 13.87
N GLN A 81 1.69 -15.60 14.89
CA GLN A 81 0.38 -15.41 15.51
C GLN A 81 -0.64 -14.84 14.54
N GLY A 82 -0.22 -13.96 13.62
CA GLY A 82 -1.08 -13.43 12.55
C GLY A 82 -1.14 -14.34 11.33
N GLY A 83 0.02 -14.85 10.87
CA GLY A 83 0.13 -15.58 9.62
C GLY A 83 -0.45 -16.99 9.67
N THR A 84 -0.25 -17.73 10.77
CA THR A 84 -0.70 -19.12 10.88
C THR A 84 -2.22 -19.27 10.77
N PRO A 85 -3.06 -18.48 11.49
CA PRO A 85 -4.51 -18.57 11.32
C PRO A 85 -5.00 -18.28 9.90
N PHE A 86 -4.28 -17.44 9.15
CA PHE A 86 -4.62 -17.17 7.76
C PHE A 86 -4.28 -18.36 6.86
N MET A 87 -3.14 -19.03 7.09
CA MET A 87 -2.76 -20.24 6.37
C MET A 87 -3.61 -21.47 6.78
N GLU A 88 -4.19 -21.48 7.97
CA GLU A 88 -5.18 -22.50 8.37
C GLU A 88 -6.47 -22.42 7.55
N CYS A 89 -6.88 -21.22 7.12
CA CYS A 89 -7.98 -21.08 6.17
C CYS A 89 -7.64 -21.62 4.78
N ALA A 90 -6.42 -21.31 4.28
CA ALA A 90 -5.89 -21.86 3.02
C ALA A 90 -4.36 -21.82 3.05
N GLN A 91 -3.70 -22.97 2.94
CA GLN A 91 -2.24 -23.10 2.97
C GLN A 91 -1.55 -22.26 1.90
N SER A 92 -2.21 -22.11 0.73
CA SER A 92 -1.71 -21.31 -0.40
C SER A 92 -1.49 -19.82 -0.08
N VAL A 93 -2.14 -19.28 0.97
CA VAL A 93 -1.90 -17.91 1.47
C VAL A 93 -0.42 -17.69 1.83
N GLY A 94 0.30 -18.76 2.16
CA GLY A 94 1.73 -18.70 2.47
C GLY A 94 2.59 -18.07 1.37
N ILE A 95 2.14 -18.05 0.08
CA ILE A 95 2.87 -17.37 -1.01
C ILE A 95 2.84 -15.84 -0.85
N ASP A 96 1.79 -15.29 -0.24
CA ASP A 96 1.62 -13.86 -0.01
C ASP A 96 2.19 -13.41 1.34
N LEU A 97 2.53 -14.36 2.22
CA LEU A 97 3.17 -14.11 3.51
C LEU A 97 4.70 -14.31 3.42
N PRO A 98 5.49 -13.61 4.28
CA PRO A 98 5.11 -12.56 5.22
C PRO A 98 4.48 -11.35 4.55
N LEU A 99 3.82 -10.48 5.34
CA LEU A 99 3.25 -9.24 4.84
C LEU A 99 4.34 -8.31 4.28
N LYS A 100 3.94 -7.44 3.39
CA LYS A 100 4.83 -6.46 2.75
C LYS A 100 4.18 -5.08 2.74
N ALA A 101 4.97 -4.07 3.05
CA ALA A 101 4.59 -2.68 2.83
C ALA A 101 5.64 -2.03 1.92
N LEU A 102 5.17 -1.37 0.87
CA LEU A 102 5.99 -0.65 -0.09
C LEU A 102 5.90 0.84 0.22
N VAL A 103 7.04 1.52 0.29
CA VAL A 103 7.11 2.97 0.26
C VAL A 103 7.74 3.39 -1.06
N TRP A 104 7.09 4.30 -1.78
CA TRP A 104 7.62 4.82 -3.04
C TRP A 104 7.28 6.28 -3.25
N GLU A 105 8.10 6.94 -4.07
CA GLU A 105 7.87 8.29 -4.55
C GLU A 105 7.38 8.23 -6.01
N ASP A 106 6.24 8.84 -6.29
CA ASP A 106 5.69 8.90 -7.63
C ASP A 106 6.33 9.99 -8.51
N GLU A 107 5.87 10.14 -9.73
CA GLU A 107 6.39 11.12 -10.70
C GLU A 107 6.15 12.59 -10.29
N ASN A 108 5.23 12.83 -9.36
CA ASN A 108 4.91 14.15 -8.82
C ASN A 108 5.63 14.41 -7.48
N ALA A 109 6.63 13.61 -7.13
CA ALA A 109 7.33 13.63 -5.85
C ALA A 109 6.41 13.40 -4.63
N GLN A 110 5.23 12.78 -4.83
CA GLN A 110 4.38 12.36 -3.74
C GLN A 110 4.84 11.00 -3.23
N VAL A 111 5.04 10.92 -1.92
CA VAL A 111 5.37 9.66 -1.24
C VAL A 111 4.10 8.92 -0.82
N TRP A 112 4.12 7.61 -1.03
CA TRP A 112 3.04 6.69 -0.73
C TRP A 112 3.51 5.53 0.13
N VAL A 113 2.62 5.02 0.97
CA VAL A 113 2.76 3.70 1.62
C VAL A 113 1.67 2.80 1.06
N GLY A 114 2.05 1.65 0.54
CA GLY A 114 1.10 0.67 0.00
C GLY A 114 1.30 -0.72 0.58
N TYR A 115 0.21 -1.47 0.66
CA TYR A 115 0.21 -2.87 1.09
C TYR A 115 -0.92 -3.64 0.41
N ASN A 116 -0.75 -4.95 0.27
CA ASN A 116 -1.83 -5.80 -0.23
C ASN A 116 -2.94 -5.91 0.81
N ASP A 117 -4.18 -5.65 0.40
CA ASP A 117 -5.35 -5.84 1.23
C ASP A 117 -5.50 -7.33 1.61
N PRO A 118 -5.44 -7.70 2.91
CA PRO A 118 -5.60 -9.09 3.31
C PRO A 118 -6.97 -9.68 2.96
N VAL A 119 -8.01 -8.85 2.85
CA VAL A 119 -9.34 -9.30 2.39
C VAL A 119 -9.31 -9.68 0.91
N PHE A 120 -8.60 -8.90 0.08
CA PHE A 120 -8.37 -9.26 -1.32
C PHE A 120 -7.55 -10.55 -1.43
N LEU A 121 -6.53 -10.74 -0.59
CA LEU A 121 -5.75 -11.99 -0.55
C LEU A 121 -6.63 -13.18 -0.16
N ALA A 122 -7.54 -13.01 0.80
CA ALA A 122 -8.50 -14.06 1.16
C ALA A 122 -9.40 -14.46 -0.03
N GLN A 123 -9.87 -13.48 -0.80
CA GLN A 123 -10.64 -13.73 -2.03
C GLN A 123 -9.79 -14.46 -3.08
N ARG A 124 -8.55 -14.03 -3.29
CA ARG A 124 -7.60 -14.66 -4.21
C ARG A 124 -7.38 -16.15 -3.91
N HIS A 125 -7.38 -16.51 -2.64
CA HIS A 125 -7.17 -17.88 -2.16
C HIS A 125 -8.46 -18.64 -1.88
N GLU A 126 -9.61 -18.12 -2.35
CA GLU A 126 -10.94 -18.76 -2.24
C GLU A 126 -11.41 -18.99 -0.79
N VAL A 127 -10.96 -18.14 0.14
CA VAL A 127 -11.37 -18.14 1.56
C VAL A 127 -11.85 -16.75 2.02
N PRO A 128 -12.85 -16.14 1.32
CA PRO A 128 -13.25 -14.75 1.57
C PRO A 128 -13.76 -14.52 3.01
N ASP A 129 -14.26 -15.54 3.66
CA ASP A 129 -14.82 -15.46 5.02
C ASP A 129 -13.78 -15.75 6.13
N CYS A 130 -12.49 -15.83 5.78
CA CYS A 130 -11.42 -16.08 6.76
C CYS A 130 -11.30 -14.93 7.77
N PRO A 131 -11.58 -15.15 9.08
CA PRO A 131 -11.57 -14.08 10.07
C PRO A 131 -10.20 -13.44 10.26
N ALA A 132 -9.11 -14.20 10.02
CA ALA A 132 -7.75 -13.73 10.14
C ALA A 132 -7.45 -12.57 9.17
N ALA A 133 -8.02 -12.58 7.96
CA ALA A 133 -7.84 -11.53 6.96
C ALA A 133 -8.29 -10.16 7.48
N LEU A 134 -9.46 -10.08 8.12
CA LEU A 134 -9.98 -8.84 8.69
C LEU A 134 -9.11 -8.32 9.83
N GLY A 135 -8.65 -9.23 10.71
CA GLY A 135 -7.77 -8.87 11.82
C GLY A 135 -6.43 -8.31 11.35
N ILE A 136 -5.81 -8.98 10.38
CA ILE A 136 -4.55 -8.55 9.78
C ILE A 136 -4.74 -7.20 9.07
N GLY A 137 -5.82 -7.03 8.30
CA GLY A 137 -6.13 -5.78 7.59
C GLY A 137 -6.17 -4.59 8.54
N LYS A 138 -6.93 -4.67 9.62
CA LYS A 138 -7.00 -3.63 10.65
C LYS A 138 -5.65 -3.35 11.34
N ALA A 139 -4.83 -4.37 11.54
CA ALA A 139 -3.51 -4.20 12.14
C ALA A 139 -2.55 -3.44 11.22
N VAL A 140 -2.54 -3.78 9.91
CA VAL A 140 -1.69 -3.10 8.91
C VAL A 140 -2.17 -1.66 8.68
N GLU A 141 -3.48 -1.44 8.56
CA GLU A 141 -4.07 -0.10 8.44
C GLU A 141 -3.57 0.83 9.55
N ARG A 142 -3.64 0.40 10.82
CA ARG A 142 -3.14 1.18 11.96
C ARG A 142 -1.64 1.45 11.89
N LEU A 143 -0.84 0.48 11.44
CA LEU A 143 0.61 0.69 11.27
C LEU A 143 0.89 1.77 10.23
N VAL A 144 0.13 1.77 9.12
CA VAL A 144 0.26 2.78 8.07
C VAL A 144 -0.20 4.14 8.58
N GLU A 145 -1.36 4.23 9.25
CA GLU A 145 -1.85 5.46 9.84
C GLU A 145 -0.84 6.07 10.83
N GLU A 146 -0.27 5.24 11.72
CA GLU A 146 0.77 5.68 12.67
C GLU A 146 2.04 6.18 11.96
N ALA A 147 2.43 5.56 10.84
CA ALA A 147 3.62 5.95 10.09
C ALA A 147 3.46 7.30 9.37
N VAL A 148 2.25 7.63 8.91
CA VAL A 148 1.96 8.86 8.15
C VAL A 148 1.32 9.96 9.00
N ALA A 149 1.07 9.72 10.29
CA ALA A 149 0.53 10.72 11.20
C ALA A 149 1.50 11.90 11.39
N GLU A 150 0.96 13.13 11.38
CA GLU A 150 1.68 14.37 11.67
C GLU A 150 1.93 14.56 13.18
#